data_6167cf2547711303db6599b172a903f4
#
_entry.id   6167cf2547711303db6599b172a903f4
#
_cell.length_a   1.000
_cell.length_b   1.000
_cell.length_c   1.000
_cell.angle_alpha   90.00
_cell.angle_beta   90.00
_cell.angle_gamma   90.00
#
_symmetry.space_group_name_H-M   'P 1'
#
loop_
_entity.id
_entity.type
_entity.pdbx_description
1 polymer ?
#
loop_
_entity_poly.entity_id
_entity_poly.type
_entity_poly.pdbx_seq_one_letter_code
_entity_poly.pdbx_strand_id
1 'polypeptide(L)'
;MTEYDKTIKNVQIAYPKQGYNNVLGQIVSEKGLKQLRIAETEKYAHVTFFFNGGIEKEFKNEDRILVPSPKVSTYDLKPEMSAIEVKNHVVDVINKDIYDLIILNFANSDMVGHTGVISADKIAVETVDKCLDEILTAIDKNGKYHALITADHGNSEYLIDEMTGGPFTAHTTNPVPFLEYPEKDIKLNNGILADIAPTILELMNIEKPAEMTGKSLIKKESK
;
A
#
# COMPACT_ATOMS: atom_id res chain seq x y z
N MET A 1 0.51 -26.27 5.79
CA MET A 1 -0.70 -25.45 5.87
C MET A 1 -0.67 -24.65 7.15
N THR A 2 -1.19 -23.44 7.15
CA THR A 2 -1.24 -22.56 8.32
C THR A 2 -2.46 -22.85 9.20
N GLU A 3 -2.54 -22.27 10.39
CA GLU A 3 -3.70 -22.34 11.27
C GLU A 3 -4.82 -21.45 10.74
N TYR A 4 -5.94 -22.04 10.34
CA TYR A 4 -7.13 -21.32 9.86
C TYR A 4 -8.07 -20.96 11.02
N ASP A 5 -8.28 -21.91 11.94
CA ASP A 5 -9.22 -21.78 13.05
C ASP A 5 -8.70 -22.62 14.23
N LYS A 6 -8.57 -21.99 15.39
CA LYS A 6 -8.14 -22.64 16.65
C LYS A 6 -9.14 -23.66 17.18
N THR A 7 -10.37 -23.65 16.71
CA THR A 7 -11.42 -24.61 17.13
C THR A 7 -11.33 -25.94 16.40
N ILE A 8 -10.65 -26.00 15.27
CA ILE A 8 -10.45 -27.24 14.50
C ILE A 8 -9.49 -28.16 15.27
N LYS A 9 -10.02 -29.29 15.73
CA LYS A 9 -9.23 -30.31 16.47
C LYS A 9 -8.65 -31.36 15.52
N ASN A 10 -7.62 -32.05 15.96
CA ASN A 10 -6.99 -33.17 15.24
C ASN A 10 -6.33 -32.79 13.91
N VAL A 11 -5.80 -31.58 13.81
CA VAL A 11 -5.00 -31.11 12.68
C VAL A 11 -3.57 -30.80 13.13
N GLN A 12 -2.63 -31.03 12.24
CA GLN A 12 -1.25 -30.57 12.43
C GLN A 12 -0.99 -29.29 11.62
N ILE A 13 -0.32 -28.34 12.23
CA ILE A 13 0.01 -27.07 11.61
C ILE A 13 1.48 -27.13 11.17
N ALA A 14 1.71 -27.12 9.86
CA ALA A 14 3.07 -27.13 9.30
C ALA A 14 3.78 -25.78 9.51
N TYR A 15 3.02 -24.67 9.40
CA TYR A 15 3.53 -23.32 9.56
C TYR A 15 2.64 -22.56 10.56
N PRO A 16 3.05 -22.48 11.83
CA PRO A 16 2.32 -21.69 12.82
C PRO A 16 2.37 -20.20 12.48
N LYS A 17 1.37 -19.45 12.92
CA LYS A 17 1.39 -17.99 12.80
C LYS A 17 2.60 -17.44 13.54
N GLN A 18 3.43 -16.68 12.86
CA GLN A 18 4.55 -15.94 13.45
C GLN A 18 4.07 -14.54 13.82
N GLY A 19 4.35 -14.11 15.03
CA GLY A 19 4.21 -12.71 15.41
C GLY A 19 5.46 -11.94 14.95
N TYR A 20 5.23 -10.74 14.42
CA TYR A 20 6.31 -9.84 14.03
C TYR A 20 6.34 -8.66 14.99
N ASN A 21 7.51 -8.41 15.59
CA ASN A 21 7.76 -7.22 16.40
C ASN A 21 8.44 -6.15 15.54
N ASN A 22 8.38 -4.93 16.01
CA ASN A 22 9.05 -3.80 15.37
C ASN A 22 8.64 -3.58 13.90
N VAL A 23 7.35 -3.84 13.60
CA VAL A 23 6.77 -3.44 12.31
C VAL A 23 6.70 -1.93 12.22
N LEU A 24 6.66 -1.38 10.99
CA LEU A 24 6.70 0.07 10.76
C LEU A 24 5.70 0.85 11.63
N GLY A 25 4.44 0.40 11.69
CA GLY A 25 3.41 1.05 12.49
C GLY A 25 3.69 1.07 13.99
N GLN A 26 4.29 0.01 14.53
CA GLN A 26 4.71 -0.06 15.92
C GLN A 26 5.81 0.96 16.22
N ILE A 27 6.83 1.03 15.37
CA ILE A 27 7.97 1.96 15.55
C ILE A 27 7.49 3.41 15.52
N VAL A 28 6.66 3.77 14.55
CA VAL A 28 6.07 5.11 14.43
C VAL A 28 5.28 5.47 15.70
N SER A 29 4.48 4.52 16.19
CA SER A 29 3.70 4.67 17.44
C SER A 29 4.61 4.88 18.66
N GLU A 30 5.69 4.08 18.80
CA GLU A 30 6.63 4.17 19.92
C GLU A 30 7.42 5.50 19.94
N LYS A 31 7.60 6.12 18.77
CA LYS A 31 8.14 7.48 18.66
C LYS A 31 7.11 8.58 18.98
N GLY A 32 5.88 8.20 19.32
CA GLY A 32 4.80 9.13 19.65
C GLY A 32 4.19 9.83 18.44
N LEU A 33 4.56 9.43 17.23
CA LEU A 33 4.09 9.97 15.97
C LEU A 33 2.68 9.48 15.65
N LYS A 34 1.95 10.27 14.85
CA LYS A 34 0.59 9.95 14.41
C LYS A 34 0.60 9.32 13.03
N GLN A 35 -0.21 8.31 12.83
CA GLN A 35 -0.29 7.60 11.57
C GLN A 35 -1.73 7.33 11.14
N LEU A 36 -1.97 7.35 9.84
CA LEU A 36 -3.24 7.02 9.22
C LEU A 36 -3.10 5.80 8.32
N ARG A 37 -4.08 4.88 8.40
CA ARG A 37 -4.30 3.80 7.44
C ARG A 37 -5.59 4.08 6.69
N ILE A 38 -5.56 4.08 5.36
CA ILE A 38 -6.74 4.33 4.57
C ILE A 38 -6.77 3.46 3.32
N ALA A 39 -7.89 2.80 3.12
CA ALA A 39 -8.22 2.08 1.90
C ALA A 39 -9.73 1.86 1.80
N GLU A 40 -10.19 1.42 0.63
CA GLU A 40 -11.53 0.89 0.52
C GLU A 40 -11.61 -0.58 0.96
N THR A 41 -12.83 -1.13 1.13
CA THR A 41 -13.11 -2.42 1.77
C THR A 41 -12.18 -3.54 1.31
N GLU A 42 -11.95 -3.68 0.00
CA GLU A 42 -11.18 -4.79 -0.58
C GLU A 42 -9.69 -4.78 -0.17
N LYS A 43 -9.15 -3.62 0.16
CA LYS A 43 -7.75 -3.45 0.53
C LYS A 43 -7.53 -2.96 1.96
N TYR A 44 -8.60 -2.84 2.75
CA TYR A 44 -8.49 -2.36 4.12
C TYR A 44 -7.62 -3.25 5.01
N ALA A 45 -7.78 -4.56 4.93
CA ALA A 45 -6.94 -5.50 5.68
C ALA A 45 -5.45 -5.42 5.27
N HIS A 46 -5.16 -5.05 4.02
CA HIS A 46 -3.79 -4.91 3.53
C HIS A 46 -3.04 -3.76 4.20
N VAL A 47 -3.71 -2.62 4.41
CA VAL A 47 -3.11 -1.45 5.08
C VAL A 47 -3.24 -1.47 6.61
N THR A 48 -4.00 -2.42 7.19
CA THR A 48 -4.23 -2.55 8.63
C THR A 48 -3.66 -3.86 9.17
N PHE A 49 -4.43 -4.93 9.18
CA PHE A 49 -4.08 -6.22 9.78
C PHE A 49 -2.76 -6.79 9.23
N PHE A 50 -2.62 -6.90 7.90
CA PHE A 50 -1.41 -7.45 7.30
C PHE A 50 -0.22 -6.52 7.46
N PHE A 51 -0.42 -5.22 7.29
CA PHE A 51 0.63 -4.21 7.46
C PHE A 51 1.14 -4.14 8.90
N ASN A 52 0.29 -4.45 9.87
CA ASN A 52 0.63 -4.53 11.29
C ASN A 52 1.12 -5.94 11.72
N GLY A 53 1.57 -6.77 10.77
CA GLY A 53 2.16 -8.08 11.06
C GLY A 53 1.16 -9.09 11.64
N GLY A 54 -0.14 -8.97 11.29
CA GLY A 54 -1.21 -9.84 11.77
C GLY A 54 -1.82 -9.40 13.12
N ILE A 55 -1.57 -8.17 13.53
CA ILE A 55 -2.17 -7.57 14.73
C ILE A 55 -3.39 -6.76 14.33
N GLU A 56 -4.58 -7.16 14.81
CA GLU A 56 -5.86 -6.48 14.50
C GLU A 56 -5.98 -5.13 15.21
N LYS A 57 -5.48 -5.06 16.44
CA LYS A 57 -5.59 -3.86 17.27
C LYS A 57 -4.71 -2.75 16.73
N GLU A 58 -5.25 -1.52 16.71
CA GLU A 58 -4.51 -0.32 16.37
C GLU A 58 -3.33 -0.09 17.33
N PHE A 59 -2.21 0.35 16.81
CA PHE A 59 -1.14 0.91 17.63
C PHE A 59 -1.58 2.27 18.20
N LYS A 60 -0.93 2.70 19.25
CA LYS A 60 -1.17 4.04 19.81
C LYS A 60 -0.92 5.10 18.72
N ASN A 61 -1.82 6.08 18.59
CA ASN A 61 -1.80 7.14 17.57
C ASN A 61 -1.94 6.61 16.12
N GLU A 62 -2.51 5.43 15.93
CA GLU A 62 -2.92 4.90 14.64
C GLU A 62 -4.42 5.12 14.46
N ASP A 63 -4.77 5.93 13.47
CA ASP A 63 -6.16 6.11 13.04
C ASP A 63 -6.40 5.32 11.74
N ARG A 64 -7.64 4.90 11.53
CA ARG A 64 -8.05 4.09 10.38
C ARG A 64 -9.27 4.68 9.71
N ILE A 65 -9.25 4.80 8.38
CA ILE A 65 -10.40 5.19 7.58
C ILE A 65 -10.71 4.04 6.61
N LEU A 66 -11.90 3.44 6.77
CA LEU A 66 -12.45 2.47 5.84
C LEU A 66 -13.46 3.18 4.93
N VAL A 67 -13.20 3.18 3.64
CA VAL A 67 -14.14 3.64 2.62
C VAL A 67 -14.87 2.42 2.06
N PRO A 68 -16.22 2.37 2.05
CA PRO A 68 -16.94 1.24 1.50
C PRO A 68 -16.67 1.06 0.00
N SER A 69 -16.31 -0.14 -0.44
CA SER A 69 -16.26 -0.46 -1.88
C SER A 69 -17.65 -0.50 -2.50
N PRO A 70 -17.80 -0.20 -3.79
CA PRO A 70 -19.10 -0.21 -4.46
C PRO A 70 -19.70 -1.62 -4.46
N LYS A 71 -21.03 -1.70 -4.23
CA LYS A 71 -21.79 -2.96 -4.23
C LYS A 71 -22.15 -3.36 -5.66
N VAL A 72 -21.18 -3.89 -6.40
CA VAL A 72 -21.35 -4.45 -7.75
C VAL A 72 -20.97 -5.93 -7.76
N SER A 73 -21.42 -6.69 -8.77
CA SER A 73 -21.08 -8.10 -8.87
C SER A 73 -19.62 -8.33 -9.24
N THR A 74 -19.08 -7.47 -10.10
CA THR A 74 -17.66 -7.45 -10.51
C THR A 74 -17.23 -6.00 -10.73
N TYR A 75 -15.96 -5.69 -10.50
CA TYR A 75 -15.48 -4.31 -10.47
C TYR A 75 -15.24 -3.70 -11.87
N ASP A 76 -15.28 -4.48 -12.95
CA ASP A 76 -15.35 -3.96 -14.32
C ASP A 76 -16.63 -3.16 -14.59
N LEU A 77 -17.70 -3.37 -13.82
CA LEU A 77 -18.93 -2.61 -13.89
C LEU A 77 -18.83 -1.22 -13.24
N LYS A 78 -17.82 -1.00 -12.40
CA LYS A 78 -17.51 0.28 -11.78
C LYS A 78 -16.02 0.42 -11.52
N PRO A 79 -15.20 0.64 -12.56
CA PRO A 79 -13.74 0.61 -12.46
C PRO A 79 -13.16 1.73 -11.59
N GLU A 80 -13.87 2.84 -11.43
CA GLU A 80 -13.46 3.92 -10.52
C GLU A 80 -13.48 3.49 -9.06
N MET A 81 -14.23 2.43 -8.75
CA MET A 81 -14.44 1.93 -7.39
C MET A 81 -14.76 3.07 -6.42
N SER A 82 -14.06 3.16 -5.30
CA SER A 82 -14.19 4.25 -4.33
C SER A 82 -12.94 5.16 -4.26
N ALA A 83 -12.09 5.12 -5.30
CA ALA A 83 -10.82 5.85 -5.30
C ALA A 83 -10.99 7.37 -5.08
N ILE A 84 -12.03 7.98 -5.65
CA ILE A 84 -12.30 9.42 -5.50
C ILE A 84 -12.59 9.76 -4.03
N GLU A 85 -13.37 8.94 -3.32
CA GLU A 85 -13.68 9.16 -1.92
C GLU A 85 -12.45 8.96 -1.04
N VAL A 86 -11.67 7.91 -1.29
CA VAL A 86 -10.38 7.66 -0.63
C VAL A 86 -9.45 8.86 -0.81
N LYS A 87 -9.29 9.36 -2.04
CA LYS A 87 -8.48 10.54 -2.37
C LYS A 87 -8.97 11.78 -1.62
N ASN A 88 -10.28 12.02 -1.56
CA ASN A 88 -10.84 13.18 -0.87
C ASN A 88 -10.47 13.19 0.62
N HIS A 89 -10.54 12.04 1.29
CA HIS A 89 -10.09 11.89 2.67
C HIS A 89 -8.59 12.18 2.82
N VAL A 90 -7.75 11.65 1.92
CA VAL A 90 -6.30 11.86 1.97
C VAL A 90 -5.93 13.32 1.78
N VAL A 91 -6.53 13.99 0.79
CA VAL A 91 -6.32 15.43 0.55
C VAL A 91 -6.73 16.27 1.76
N ASP A 92 -7.88 15.93 2.39
CA ASP A 92 -8.36 16.63 3.59
C ASP A 92 -7.36 16.51 4.76
N VAL A 93 -6.86 15.30 5.03
CA VAL A 93 -5.91 15.11 6.15
C VAL A 93 -4.54 15.70 5.87
N ILE A 94 -4.07 15.72 4.62
CA ILE A 94 -2.84 16.43 4.23
C ILE A 94 -2.99 17.94 4.47
N ASN A 95 -4.12 18.51 4.04
CA ASN A 95 -4.39 19.94 4.25
C ASN A 95 -4.50 20.31 5.72
N LYS A 96 -4.95 19.39 6.59
CA LYS A 96 -5.03 19.57 8.05
C LYS A 96 -3.71 19.36 8.77
N ASP A 97 -2.71 18.77 8.11
CA ASP A 97 -1.37 18.52 8.66
C ASP A 97 -1.41 17.74 10.01
N ILE A 98 -2.18 16.65 10.05
CA ILE A 98 -2.48 15.92 11.30
C ILE A 98 -1.52 14.76 11.54
N TYR A 99 -1.09 14.08 10.47
CA TYR A 99 -0.36 12.81 10.53
C TYR A 99 1.08 12.95 10.08
N ASP A 100 1.95 12.18 10.73
CA ASP A 100 3.37 12.07 10.37
C ASP A 100 3.59 10.98 9.32
N LEU A 101 2.71 9.97 9.27
CA LEU A 101 2.73 8.88 8.29
C LEU A 101 1.30 8.59 7.80
N ILE A 102 1.12 8.48 6.48
CA ILE A 102 -0.12 8.07 5.85
C ILE A 102 0.17 6.85 4.97
N ILE A 103 -0.51 5.74 5.21
CA ILE A 103 -0.48 4.56 4.35
C ILE A 103 -1.81 4.45 3.63
N LEU A 104 -1.76 4.59 2.33
CA LEU A 104 -2.89 4.57 1.42
C LEU A 104 -2.75 3.39 0.45
N ASN A 105 -3.85 2.70 0.17
CA ASN A 105 -3.94 1.77 -0.95
C ASN A 105 -5.14 2.11 -1.83
N PHE A 106 -4.91 2.20 -3.15
CA PHE A 106 -5.95 2.21 -4.17
C PHE A 106 -6.15 0.79 -4.69
N ALA A 107 -7.38 0.27 -4.57
CA ALA A 107 -7.70 -1.11 -4.93
C ALA A 107 -7.89 -1.33 -6.44
N ASN A 108 -8.04 -0.26 -7.20
CA ASN A 108 -8.58 -0.26 -8.55
C ASN A 108 -7.85 -1.19 -9.51
N SER A 109 -6.54 -0.99 -9.72
CA SER A 109 -5.78 -1.75 -10.71
C SER A 109 -5.77 -3.25 -10.43
N ASP A 110 -5.70 -3.65 -9.15
CA ASP A 110 -5.73 -5.06 -8.79
C ASP A 110 -7.14 -5.65 -8.94
N MET A 111 -8.15 -5.02 -8.34
CA MET A 111 -9.51 -5.56 -8.31
C MET A 111 -10.18 -5.59 -9.68
N VAL A 112 -9.93 -4.58 -10.52
CA VAL A 112 -10.44 -4.56 -11.89
C VAL A 112 -9.61 -5.47 -12.79
N GLY A 113 -8.28 -5.49 -12.63
CA GLY A 113 -7.38 -6.38 -13.35
C GLY A 113 -7.76 -7.86 -13.24
N HIS A 114 -8.21 -8.28 -12.05
CA HIS A 114 -8.74 -9.64 -11.84
C HIS A 114 -9.96 -10.01 -12.69
N THR A 115 -10.65 -9.04 -13.27
CA THR A 115 -11.76 -9.30 -14.19
C THR A 115 -11.30 -9.63 -15.61
N GLY A 116 -10.06 -9.27 -15.97
CA GLY A 116 -9.51 -9.46 -17.31
C GLY A 116 -10.14 -8.55 -18.38
N VAL A 117 -10.94 -7.54 -17.98
CA VAL A 117 -11.60 -6.59 -18.88
C VAL A 117 -10.72 -5.38 -19.09
N ILE A 118 -9.91 -5.39 -20.17
CA ILE A 118 -8.88 -4.38 -20.47
C ILE A 118 -9.44 -2.97 -20.49
N SER A 119 -10.62 -2.75 -21.11
CA SER A 119 -11.24 -1.43 -21.19
C SER A 119 -11.62 -0.87 -19.82
N ALA A 120 -12.05 -1.73 -18.89
CA ALA A 120 -12.37 -1.35 -17.53
C ALA A 120 -11.09 -1.08 -16.72
N ASP A 121 -10.06 -1.91 -16.88
CA ASP A 121 -8.79 -1.72 -16.18
C ASP A 121 -8.09 -0.43 -16.60
N LYS A 122 -8.17 -0.07 -17.89
CA LYS A 122 -7.68 1.24 -18.35
C LYS A 122 -8.37 2.40 -17.61
N ILE A 123 -9.70 2.35 -17.43
CA ILE A 123 -10.44 3.36 -16.64
C ILE A 123 -9.99 3.35 -15.17
N ALA A 124 -9.74 2.16 -14.61
CA ALA A 124 -9.25 2.01 -13.24
C ALA A 124 -7.90 2.71 -13.04
N VAL A 125 -6.94 2.46 -13.93
CA VAL A 125 -5.60 3.08 -13.88
C VAL A 125 -5.69 4.59 -14.10
N GLU A 126 -6.45 5.06 -15.09
CA GLU A 126 -6.66 6.50 -15.34
C GLU A 126 -7.32 7.21 -14.15
N THR A 127 -8.17 6.50 -13.41
CA THR A 127 -8.82 7.05 -12.20
C THR A 127 -7.81 7.20 -11.07
N VAL A 128 -6.96 6.20 -10.86
CA VAL A 128 -5.89 6.27 -9.85
C VAL A 128 -4.90 7.37 -10.18
N ASP A 129 -4.51 7.53 -11.46
CA ASP A 129 -3.61 8.59 -11.92
C ASP A 129 -4.17 9.98 -11.59
N LYS A 130 -5.44 10.25 -11.89
CA LYS A 130 -6.11 11.51 -11.54
C LYS A 130 -6.20 11.74 -10.04
N CYS A 131 -6.51 10.69 -9.27
CA CYS A 131 -6.55 10.78 -7.81
C CYS A 131 -5.16 11.09 -7.23
N LEU A 132 -4.12 10.48 -7.80
CA LEU A 132 -2.75 10.72 -7.40
C LEU A 132 -2.32 12.16 -7.69
N ASP A 133 -2.63 12.70 -8.87
CA ASP A 133 -2.33 14.10 -9.22
C ASP A 133 -2.90 15.10 -8.20
N GLU A 134 -4.15 14.90 -7.75
CA GLU A 134 -4.76 15.76 -6.72
C GLU A 134 -4.09 15.60 -5.34
N ILE A 135 -3.66 14.39 -4.97
CA ILE A 135 -2.89 14.15 -3.74
C ILE A 135 -1.53 14.84 -3.80
N LEU A 136 -0.81 14.68 -4.91
CA LEU A 136 0.49 15.33 -5.11
C LEU A 136 0.37 16.87 -5.12
N THR A 137 -0.69 17.40 -5.72
CA THR A 137 -1.03 18.84 -5.63
C THR A 137 -1.24 19.30 -4.18
N ALA A 138 -1.89 18.47 -3.35
CA ALA A 138 -2.07 18.79 -1.92
C ALA A 138 -0.75 18.74 -1.15
N ILE A 139 0.13 17.80 -1.49
CA ILE A 139 1.49 17.70 -0.93
C ILE A 139 2.30 18.96 -1.28
N ASP A 140 2.26 19.42 -2.52
CA ASP A 140 2.97 20.65 -2.94
C ASP A 140 2.51 21.88 -2.17
N LYS A 141 1.20 22.02 -1.99
CA LYS A 141 0.63 23.14 -1.21
C LYS A 141 1.00 23.07 0.27
N ASN A 142 1.03 21.88 0.85
CA ASN A 142 1.40 21.67 2.25
C ASN A 142 2.90 21.86 2.46
N GLY A 143 3.74 21.36 1.57
CA GLY A 143 5.20 21.54 1.55
C GLY A 143 5.98 20.73 2.60
N LYS A 144 5.32 19.86 3.39
CA LYS A 144 5.95 19.06 4.45
C LYS A 144 5.96 17.55 4.15
N TYR A 145 4.99 17.06 3.38
CA TYR A 145 4.89 15.65 3.06
C TYR A 145 5.79 15.26 1.88
N HIS A 146 6.21 14.00 1.93
CA HIS A 146 6.81 13.27 0.81
C HIS A 146 5.92 12.07 0.49
N ALA A 147 5.70 11.78 -0.78
CA ALA A 147 5.05 10.55 -1.20
C ALA A 147 6.08 9.54 -1.71
N LEU A 148 5.95 8.30 -1.27
CA LEU A 148 6.54 7.13 -1.91
C LEU A 148 5.42 6.36 -2.61
N ILE A 149 5.54 6.19 -3.91
CA ILE A 149 4.51 5.61 -4.77
C ILE A 149 5.03 4.27 -5.29
N THR A 150 4.26 3.20 -5.05
CA THR A 150 4.63 1.85 -5.46
C THR A 150 3.39 0.97 -5.61
N ALA A 151 3.59 -0.29 -6.00
CA ALA A 151 2.62 -1.37 -5.90
C ALA A 151 3.20 -2.54 -5.10
N ASP A 152 2.33 -3.40 -4.57
CA ASP A 152 2.71 -4.60 -3.84
C ASP A 152 3.00 -5.79 -4.77
N HIS A 153 2.45 -5.79 -5.98
CA HIS A 153 2.65 -6.76 -7.06
C HIS A 153 2.20 -6.18 -8.39
N GLY A 154 2.51 -6.88 -9.48
CA GLY A 154 1.98 -6.59 -10.80
C GLY A 154 0.62 -7.29 -11.05
N ASN A 155 -0.22 -6.71 -11.90
CA ASN A 155 -1.49 -7.23 -12.38
C ASN A 155 -1.86 -6.57 -13.71
N SER A 156 -2.21 -5.28 -13.69
CA SER A 156 -2.72 -4.51 -14.85
C SER A 156 -1.78 -4.41 -16.03
N GLU A 157 -0.49 -4.61 -15.84
CA GLU A 157 0.49 -4.60 -16.94
C GLU A 157 0.44 -5.85 -17.81
N TYR A 158 -0.26 -6.91 -17.38
CA TYR A 158 -0.34 -8.18 -18.10
C TYR A 158 -1.74 -8.80 -17.99
N LEU A 159 -2.65 -8.38 -18.88
CA LEU A 159 -4.06 -8.79 -18.88
C LEU A 159 -4.43 -9.78 -20.00
N ILE A 160 -3.48 -10.11 -20.87
CA ILE A 160 -3.66 -11.10 -21.94
C ILE A 160 -2.60 -12.17 -21.78
N ASP A 161 -3.04 -13.42 -21.70
CA ASP A 161 -2.14 -14.56 -21.76
C ASP A 161 -1.63 -14.75 -23.21
N GLU A 162 -0.34 -14.57 -23.42
CA GLU A 162 0.29 -14.65 -24.74
C GLU A 162 0.19 -16.04 -25.39
N MET A 163 0.06 -17.10 -24.59
CA MET A 163 -0.03 -18.46 -25.09
C MET A 163 -1.44 -18.82 -25.55
N THR A 164 -2.46 -18.36 -24.84
CA THR A 164 -3.85 -18.72 -25.11
C THR A 164 -4.61 -17.61 -25.85
N GLY A 165 -4.13 -16.37 -25.81
CA GLY A 165 -4.82 -15.18 -26.29
C GLY A 165 -6.04 -14.79 -25.44
N GLY A 166 -6.27 -15.48 -24.32
CA GLY A 166 -7.35 -15.23 -23.39
C GLY A 166 -6.99 -14.21 -22.29
N PRO A 167 -7.95 -13.85 -21.43
CA PRO A 167 -7.69 -12.95 -20.31
C PRO A 167 -6.75 -13.61 -19.29
N PHE A 168 -5.77 -12.83 -18.82
CA PHE A 168 -4.92 -13.18 -17.69
C PHE A 168 -5.39 -12.39 -16.46
N THR A 169 -5.78 -13.09 -15.41
CA THR A 169 -6.47 -12.51 -14.24
C THR A 169 -5.72 -12.76 -12.93
N ALA A 170 -4.45 -13.16 -13.01
CA ALA A 170 -3.61 -13.44 -11.85
C ALA A 170 -2.58 -12.32 -11.64
N HIS A 171 -1.99 -12.28 -10.45
CA HIS A 171 -0.85 -11.41 -10.19
C HIS A 171 0.37 -11.85 -10.99
N THR A 172 1.24 -10.91 -11.31
CA THR A 172 2.53 -11.17 -11.93
C THR A 172 3.67 -10.97 -10.94
N THR A 173 4.83 -11.50 -11.28
CA THR A 173 6.09 -11.25 -10.56
C THR A 173 6.93 -10.15 -11.22
N ASN A 174 6.35 -9.38 -12.11
CA ASN A 174 7.03 -8.27 -12.76
C ASN A 174 7.46 -7.22 -11.74
N PRO A 175 8.57 -6.53 -11.98
CA PRO A 175 8.97 -5.40 -11.15
C PRO A 175 7.91 -4.31 -11.14
N VAL A 176 7.68 -3.73 -9.96
CA VAL A 176 6.76 -2.61 -9.78
C VAL A 176 7.53 -1.29 -9.69
N PRO A 177 6.92 -0.15 -10.05
CA PRO A 177 7.57 1.15 -9.90
C PRO A 177 7.79 1.48 -8.43
N PHE A 178 8.84 2.25 -8.14
CA PHE A 178 9.07 2.87 -6.84
C PHE A 178 9.56 4.30 -7.06
N LEU A 179 8.71 5.26 -6.75
CA LEU A 179 8.88 6.68 -7.06
C LEU A 179 8.82 7.50 -5.78
N GLU A 180 9.59 8.59 -5.73
CA GLU A 180 9.51 9.62 -4.68
C GLU A 180 8.95 10.91 -5.26
N TYR A 181 8.13 11.59 -4.48
CA TYR A 181 7.60 12.92 -4.80
C TYR A 181 7.54 13.82 -3.54
N PRO A 182 7.83 15.14 -3.62
CA PRO A 182 8.45 15.79 -4.76
C PRO A 182 9.88 15.27 -4.99
N GLU A 183 10.30 15.25 -6.24
CA GLU A 183 11.67 14.87 -6.58
C GLU A 183 12.62 15.87 -5.90
N LYS A 184 13.33 15.40 -4.89
CA LYS A 184 14.43 16.11 -4.23
C LYS A 184 15.72 15.42 -4.65
N ASP A 185 16.87 15.93 -4.15
CA ASP A 185 18.21 15.37 -4.44
C ASP A 185 18.41 13.93 -3.92
N ILE A 186 17.31 13.21 -3.66
CA ILE A 186 17.31 11.84 -3.20
C ILE A 186 17.20 10.92 -4.40
N LYS A 187 18.27 10.21 -4.71
CA LYS A 187 18.26 9.15 -5.72
C LYS A 187 17.91 7.83 -5.07
N LEU A 188 16.99 7.07 -5.68
CA LEU A 188 16.61 5.75 -5.21
C LEU A 188 17.35 4.64 -5.97
N ASN A 189 17.70 3.57 -5.26
CA ASN A 189 18.19 2.33 -5.84
C ASN A 189 17.02 1.38 -6.11
N ASN A 190 17.20 0.43 -7.00
CA ASN A 190 16.32 -0.72 -7.10
C ASN A 190 16.46 -1.62 -5.86
N GLY A 191 15.38 -2.30 -5.49
CA GLY A 191 15.36 -3.19 -4.35
C GLY A 191 14.16 -4.13 -4.35
N ILE A 192 13.70 -4.48 -3.16
CA ILE A 192 12.56 -5.38 -2.93
C ILE A 192 11.54 -4.72 -1.99
N LEU A 193 10.33 -5.27 -1.90
CA LEU A 193 9.28 -4.70 -1.05
C LEU A 193 9.70 -4.59 0.43
N ALA A 194 10.57 -5.48 0.92
CA ALA A 194 11.11 -5.42 2.29
C ALA A 194 11.96 -4.15 2.56
N ASP A 195 12.39 -3.45 1.50
CA ASP A 195 13.24 -2.25 1.61
C ASP A 195 12.41 -0.97 1.81
N ILE A 196 11.08 -1.02 1.59
CA ILE A 196 10.21 0.16 1.66
C ILE A 196 10.14 0.70 3.10
N ALA A 197 9.87 -0.14 4.08
CA ALA A 197 9.78 0.30 5.49
C ALA A 197 11.11 0.89 6.01
N PRO A 198 12.29 0.29 5.76
CA PRO A 198 13.59 0.92 6.04
C PRO A 198 13.77 2.27 5.35
N THR A 199 13.30 2.43 4.11
CA THR A 199 13.37 3.70 3.36
C THR A 199 12.50 4.78 4.01
N ILE A 200 11.27 4.44 4.40
CA ILE A 200 10.38 5.34 5.14
C ILE A 200 11.02 5.79 6.46
N LEU A 201 11.57 4.85 7.24
CA LEU A 201 12.21 5.18 8.50
C LEU A 201 13.42 6.12 8.32
N GLU A 202 14.24 5.91 7.27
CA GLU A 202 15.37 6.81 6.98
C GLU A 202 14.87 8.22 6.60
N LEU A 203 13.82 8.35 5.79
CA LEU A 203 13.18 9.63 5.45
C LEU A 203 12.61 10.34 6.69
N MET A 204 12.07 9.57 7.64
CA MET A 204 11.58 10.10 8.91
C MET A 204 12.68 10.34 9.94
N ASN A 205 13.94 10.09 9.60
CA ASN A 205 15.09 10.17 10.50
C ASN A 205 14.94 9.29 11.75
N ILE A 206 14.40 8.09 11.57
CA ILE A 206 14.19 7.06 12.60
C ILE A 206 15.12 5.88 12.33
N GLU A 207 15.80 5.41 13.36
CA GLU A 207 16.69 4.26 13.25
C GLU A 207 15.91 2.98 12.93
N LYS A 208 16.39 2.23 11.93
CA LYS A 208 15.82 0.94 11.53
C LYS A 208 16.11 -0.13 12.59
N PRO A 209 15.12 -0.88 13.07
CA PRO A 209 15.34 -1.97 14.01
C PRO A 209 16.07 -3.15 13.35
N ALA A 210 16.74 -3.96 14.18
CA ALA A 210 17.52 -5.11 13.71
C ALA A 210 16.68 -6.20 13.02
N GLU A 211 15.41 -6.32 13.41
CA GLU A 211 14.46 -7.29 12.87
C GLU A 211 14.06 -7.00 11.42
N MET A 212 14.15 -5.75 10.97
CA MET A 212 13.96 -5.41 9.58
C MET A 212 15.17 -5.84 8.76
N THR A 213 15.02 -6.89 7.95
CA THR A 213 16.10 -7.44 7.11
C THR A 213 16.37 -6.62 5.86
N GLY A 214 15.39 -5.81 5.41
CA GLY A 214 15.53 -4.89 4.29
C GLY A 214 16.51 -3.75 4.60
N LYS A 215 16.86 -3.00 3.58
CA LYS A 215 17.75 -1.82 3.63
C LYS A 215 17.08 -0.63 2.98
N SER A 216 17.44 0.58 3.39
CA SER A 216 16.95 1.79 2.71
C SER A 216 17.40 1.83 1.25
N LEU A 217 16.51 2.26 0.39
CA LEU A 217 16.76 2.45 -1.04
C LEU A 217 17.35 3.82 -1.37
N ILE A 218 17.50 4.70 -0.39
CA ILE A 218 18.13 6.00 -0.59
C ILE A 218 19.60 5.80 -0.97
N LYS A 219 19.97 6.35 -2.13
CA LYS A 219 21.34 6.27 -2.62
C LYS A 219 22.21 7.28 -1.84
N LYS A 220 23.14 6.76 -1.06
CA LYS A 220 24.14 7.62 -0.40
C LYS A 220 25.16 8.07 -1.45
N GLU A 221 25.33 9.38 -1.60
CA GLU A 221 26.45 9.88 -2.39
C GLU A 221 27.75 9.45 -1.72
N SER A 222 28.61 8.78 -2.48
CA SER A 222 29.98 8.48 -2.04
C SER A 222 30.70 9.82 -1.91
N LYS A 223 31.08 10.16 -0.67
CA LYS A 223 31.97 11.28 -0.41
C LYS A 223 33.37 11.03 -0.98
#